data_9d16807300e33c22815d185a05d5f690
#
_entry.id   9d16807300e33c22815d185a05d5f690
#
_cell.length_a   1.000
_cell.length_b   1.000
_cell.length_c   1.000
_cell.angle_alpha   90.00
_cell.angle_beta   90.00
_cell.angle_gamma   90.00
#
_symmetry.space_group_name_H-M   'P 1'
#
loop_
_entity.id
_entity.type
_entity.pdbx_description
1 polymer ?
#
loop_
_entity_poly.entity_id
_entity_poly.type
_entity_poly.pdbx_seq_one_letter_code
_entity_poly.pdbx_strand_id
1 'polypeptide(L)'
;TLAHATEYFNHVELSKPQTLVLEIAVGTNYFFEIAKLRAIRLLFNLIASEYNQNWNCHLVVTPTKRNKTLYDYNVNMLRTTTECMSAILGGADTIANLPYDALYHKDNEFGDRIARNQLLILKNESYFDKVNNPSDGSYYIESLTQQLADKALVLFKDIEANGGFLKQLNEGIIKRKIQESADKEQDLFDAGKEILLGTNKHANKDDRMKHDLELFPFVKIKPRKTLITPIIEKRLAEKIEQERLEKE
;
A
#
# COMPACT_ATOMS: atom_id res chain seq x y z
N THR A 1 3.46 10.98 -1.58
CA THR A 1 4.87 10.56 -1.51
C THR A 1 5.79 11.62 -2.10
N LEU A 2 5.71 11.94 -3.43
CA LEU A 2 6.63 12.88 -4.09
C LEU A 2 6.60 14.28 -3.49
N ALA A 3 5.43 14.90 -3.32
CA ALA A 3 5.30 16.22 -2.70
C ALA A 3 5.83 16.24 -1.25
N HIS A 4 5.72 15.12 -0.51
CA HIS A 4 6.35 15.00 0.81
C HIS A 4 7.88 14.92 0.70
N ALA A 5 8.42 14.20 -0.29
CA ALA A 5 9.87 14.16 -0.54
C ALA A 5 10.43 15.54 -0.91
N THR A 6 9.68 16.34 -1.67
CA THR A 6 10.05 17.70 -2.06
C THR A 6 10.22 18.62 -0.85
N GLU A 7 9.43 18.44 0.23
CA GLU A 7 9.63 19.19 1.47
C GLU A 7 11.02 18.94 2.08
N TYR A 8 11.53 17.71 2.00
CA TYR A 8 12.90 17.43 2.45
C TYR A 8 13.94 18.13 1.57
N PHE A 9 13.74 18.13 0.25
CA PHE A 9 14.65 18.85 -0.67
C PHE A 9 14.67 20.35 -0.42
N ASN A 10 13.54 20.94 -0.03
CA ASN A 10 13.41 22.36 0.24
C ASN A 10 13.99 22.78 1.61
N HIS A 11 14.01 21.88 2.60
CA HIS A 11 14.31 22.24 3.99
C HIS A 11 15.59 21.62 4.54
N VAL A 12 16.20 20.69 3.83
CA VAL A 12 17.40 19.98 4.31
C VAL A 12 18.57 20.26 3.38
N GLU A 13 19.48 21.15 3.81
CA GLU A 13 20.75 21.37 3.15
C GLU A 13 21.73 20.27 3.53
N LEU A 14 21.97 19.33 2.61
CA LEU A 14 22.94 18.26 2.82
C LEU A 14 24.04 18.32 1.76
N SER A 15 25.26 18.40 2.23
CA SER A 15 26.48 18.43 1.39
C SER A 15 26.88 17.06 0.83
N LYS A 16 26.17 15.98 1.22
CA LYS A 16 26.50 14.59 0.85
C LYS A 16 25.29 13.89 0.22
N PRO A 17 25.53 12.92 -0.69
CA PRO A 17 24.48 12.05 -1.18
C PRO A 17 23.72 11.39 -0.03
N GLN A 18 22.39 11.35 -0.13
CA GLN A 18 21.50 10.76 0.86
C GLN A 18 20.61 9.70 0.23
N THR A 19 20.11 8.81 1.06
CA THR A 19 19.06 7.85 0.67
C THR A 19 17.78 8.19 1.42
N LEU A 20 16.73 8.53 0.68
CA LEU A 20 15.40 8.72 1.25
C LEU A 20 14.65 7.41 1.23
N VAL A 21 14.23 6.93 2.40
CA VAL A 21 13.42 5.73 2.52
C VAL A 21 11.95 6.08 2.30
N LEU A 22 11.32 5.42 1.34
CA LEU A 22 9.91 5.57 1.02
C LEU A 22 9.16 4.28 1.39
N GLU A 23 8.30 4.36 2.39
CA GLU A 23 7.41 3.25 2.77
C GLU A 23 6.16 3.28 1.89
N ILE A 24 5.93 2.21 1.14
CA ILE A 24 4.86 2.10 0.15
C ILE A 24 4.05 0.83 0.42
N ALA A 25 2.72 0.99 0.51
CA ALA A 25 1.81 -0.16 0.55
C ALA A 25 1.48 -0.65 -0.86
N VAL A 26 1.34 -1.97 -1.03
CA VAL A 26 0.89 -2.61 -2.26
C VAL A 26 -0.40 -3.41 -2.02
N GLY A 27 -1.30 -3.35 -2.99
CA GLY A 27 -2.61 -4.00 -2.95
C GLY A 27 -2.79 -5.05 -4.03
N THR A 28 -4.05 -5.36 -4.35
CA THR A 28 -4.46 -6.48 -5.22
C THR A 28 -4.24 -6.25 -6.70
N ASN A 29 -4.18 -5.01 -7.17
CA ASN A 29 -4.07 -4.75 -8.61
C ASN A 29 -2.63 -4.94 -9.11
N TYR A 30 -2.29 -6.19 -9.38
CA TYR A 30 -0.96 -6.68 -9.67
C TYR A 30 -0.13 -5.81 -10.62
N PHE A 31 -0.67 -5.53 -11.81
CA PHE A 31 0.05 -4.76 -12.82
C PHE A 31 0.17 -3.28 -12.48
N PHE A 32 -0.87 -2.70 -11.86
CA PHE A 32 -0.81 -1.32 -11.41
C PHE A 32 0.17 -1.13 -10.25
N GLU A 33 0.31 -2.12 -9.37
CA GLU A 33 1.29 -2.06 -8.28
C GLU A 33 2.74 -2.09 -8.81
N ILE A 34 3.03 -2.95 -9.79
CA ILE A 34 4.32 -2.95 -10.50
C ILE A 34 4.58 -1.56 -11.11
N ALA A 35 3.63 -1.04 -11.88
CA ALA A 35 3.76 0.24 -12.55
C ALA A 35 3.88 1.41 -11.55
N LYS A 36 3.16 1.36 -10.43
CA LYS A 36 3.22 2.38 -9.37
C LYS A 36 4.63 2.52 -8.79
N LEU A 37 5.26 1.41 -8.41
CA LEU A 37 6.61 1.43 -7.83
C LEU A 37 7.65 1.95 -8.84
N ARG A 38 7.55 1.51 -10.09
CA ARG A 38 8.41 2.00 -11.18
C ARG A 38 8.21 3.50 -11.44
N ALA A 39 6.96 3.98 -11.48
CA ALA A 39 6.64 5.38 -11.65
C ALA A 39 7.12 6.25 -10.48
N ILE A 40 7.02 5.77 -9.24
CA ILE A 40 7.55 6.46 -8.05
C ILE A 40 9.05 6.67 -8.20
N ARG A 41 9.82 5.63 -8.55
CA ARG A 41 11.28 5.73 -8.71
C ARG A 41 11.67 6.66 -9.84
N LEU A 42 10.98 6.56 -10.99
CA LEU A 42 11.20 7.44 -12.14
C LEU A 42 10.99 8.92 -11.76
N LEU A 43 9.87 9.23 -11.14
CA LEU A 43 9.53 10.61 -10.78
C LEU A 43 10.39 11.12 -9.62
N PHE A 44 10.76 10.27 -8.66
CA PHE A 44 11.69 10.66 -7.60
C PHE A 44 13.04 11.10 -8.18
N ASN A 45 13.61 10.29 -9.07
CA ASN A 45 14.88 10.60 -9.71
C ASN A 45 14.79 11.90 -10.56
N LEU A 46 13.69 12.10 -11.27
CA LEU A 46 13.43 13.32 -12.02
C LEU A 46 13.43 14.56 -11.11
N ILE A 47 12.66 14.50 -10.02
CA ILE A 47 12.56 15.61 -9.06
C ILE A 47 13.91 15.86 -8.37
N ALA A 48 14.60 14.81 -7.91
CA ALA A 48 15.92 14.96 -7.28
C ALA A 48 16.94 15.63 -8.23
N SER A 49 16.90 15.32 -9.52
CA SER A 49 17.76 15.96 -10.52
C SER A 49 17.46 17.45 -10.71
N GLU A 50 16.19 17.86 -10.69
CA GLU A 50 15.79 19.28 -10.76
C GLU A 50 16.28 20.10 -9.56
N TYR A 51 16.40 19.47 -8.40
CA TYR A 51 16.98 20.08 -7.21
C TYR A 51 18.51 19.99 -7.15
N ASN A 52 19.16 19.46 -8.17
CA ASN A 52 20.60 19.17 -8.17
C ASN A 52 21.05 18.31 -6.98
N GLN A 53 20.17 17.45 -6.49
CA GLN A 53 20.42 16.56 -5.37
C GLN A 53 20.81 15.16 -5.88
N ASN A 54 21.97 14.69 -5.43
CA ASN A 54 22.39 13.30 -5.66
C ASN A 54 21.81 12.38 -4.58
N TRP A 55 20.47 12.28 -4.55
CA TRP A 55 19.74 11.46 -3.61
C TRP A 55 19.18 10.22 -4.29
N ASN A 56 19.22 9.10 -3.57
CA ASN A 56 18.59 7.86 -3.99
C ASN A 56 17.30 7.63 -3.22
N CYS A 57 16.32 6.97 -3.83
CA CYS A 57 15.17 6.45 -3.10
C CYS A 57 15.36 4.96 -2.81
N HIS A 58 15.06 4.58 -1.57
CA HIS A 58 14.97 3.18 -1.13
C HIS A 58 13.50 2.86 -0.85
N LEU A 59 12.92 1.97 -1.66
CA LEU A 59 11.52 1.59 -1.56
C LEU A 59 11.37 0.42 -0.58
N VAL A 60 10.80 0.69 0.59
CA VAL A 60 10.34 -0.34 1.54
C VAL A 60 8.87 -0.60 1.25
N VAL A 61 8.54 -1.82 0.86
CA VAL A 61 7.19 -2.16 0.41
C VAL A 61 6.55 -3.21 1.31
N THR A 62 5.30 -2.95 1.68
CA THR A 62 4.51 -3.83 2.56
C THR A 62 3.13 -4.07 1.95
N PRO A 63 2.58 -5.29 2.00
CA PRO A 63 1.18 -5.55 1.67
C PRO A 63 0.23 -4.67 2.47
N THR A 64 -0.78 -4.10 1.81
CA THR A 64 -1.77 -3.26 2.49
C THR A 64 -2.69 -4.09 3.39
N LYS A 65 -3.16 -3.50 4.50
CA LYS A 65 -4.22 -4.08 5.33
C LYS A 65 -5.61 -3.86 4.74
N ARG A 66 -5.77 -2.93 3.79
CA ARG A 66 -7.07 -2.48 3.28
C ARG A 66 -7.93 -3.60 2.68
N ASN A 67 -7.32 -4.57 2.02
CA ASN A 67 -7.96 -5.72 1.37
C ASN A 67 -7.85 -7.04 2.17
N LYS A 68 -7.38 -6.99 3.40
CA LYS A 68 -7.31 -8.18 4.27
C LYS A 68 -8.64 -8.41 4.96
N THR A 69 -8.97 -9.67 5.23
CA THR A 69 -10.27 -10.12 5.73
C THR A 69 -10.13 -10.93 7.00
N LEU A 70 -11.14 -10.88 7.87
CA LEU A 70 -11.23 -11.69 9.08
C LEU A 70 -11.71 -13.10 8.74
N TYR A 71 -12.77 -13.19 7.94
CA TYR A 71 -13.34 -14.47 7.51
C TYR A 71 -12.54 -15.00 6.34
N ASP A 72 -12.46 -16.33 6.25
CA ASP A 72 -11.63 -17.01 5.26
C ASP A 72 -10.19 -16.43 5.24
N TYR A 73 -9.66 -16.20 6.43
CA TYR A 73 -8.40 -15.49 6.66
C TYR A 73 -7.18 -16.14 6.01
N ASN A 74 -7.24 -17.45 5.74
CA ASN A 74 -6.17 -18.15 5.02
C ASN A 74 -5.94 -17.57 3.61
N VAL A 75 -6.97 -17.00 2.98
CA VAL A 75 -6.85 -16.33 1.68
C VAL A 75 -5.93 -15.10 1.76
N ASN A 76 -5.74 -14.52 2.94
CA ASN A 76 -4.79 -13.44 3.12
C ASN A 76 -3.34 -13.85 2.78
N MET A 77 -2.95 -15.12 3.00
CA MET A 77 -1.64 -15.64 2.57
C MET A 77 -1.47 -15.57 1.05
N LEU A 78 -2.52 -15.92 0.31
CA LEU A 78 -2.50 -15.87 -1.15
C LEU A 78 -2.40 -14.42 -1.66
N ARG A 79 -3.17 -13.51 -1.03
CA ARG A 79 -3.13 -12.08 -1.35
C ARG A 79 -1.73 -11.51 -1.13
N THR A 80 -1.16 -11.72 0.06
CA THR A 80 0.17 -11.18 0.37
C THR A 80 1.26 -11.76 -0.52
N THR A 81 1.15 -13.02 -0.96
CA THR A 81 2.09 -13.61 -1.92
C THR A 81 2.09 -12.86 -3.25
N THR A 82 0.92 -12.64 -3.86
CA THR A 82 0.82 -11.92 -5.14
C THR A 82 1.21 -10.45 -5.02
N GLU A 83 0.92 -9.81 -3.88
CA GLU A 83 1.35 -8.45 -3.57
C GLU A 83 2.87 -8.34 -3.45
N CYS A 84 3.51 -9.27 -2.74
CA CYS A 84 4.98 -9.34 -2.68
C CYS A 84 5.62 -9.61 -4.05
N MET A 85 5.00 -10.46 -4.89
CA MET A 85 5.45 -10.65 -6.28
C MET A 85 5.41 -9.34 -7.07
N SER A 86 4.31 -8.58 -6.98
CA SER A 86 4.20 -7.30 -7.66
C SER A 86 5.24 -6.29 -7.16
N ALA A 87 5.56 -6.32 -5.85
CA ALA A 87 6.59 -5.48 -5.26
C ALA A 87 7.98 -5.81 -5.81
N ILE A 88 8.34 -7.10 -5.92
CA ILE A 88 9.61 -7.53 -6.51
C ILE A 88 9.72 -7.06 -7.96
N LEU A 89 8.70 -7.33 -8.77
CA LEU A 89 8.68 -6.95 -10.19
C LEU A 89 8.64 -5.44 -10.41
N GLY A 90 8.12 -4.69 -9.43
CA GLY A 90 8.10 -3.23 -9.42
C GLY A 90 9.41 -2.59 -8.97
N GLY A 91 10.41 -3.40 -8.59
CA GLY A 91 11.74 -2.93 -8.18
C GLY A 91 11.79 -2.38 -6.75
N ALA A 92 11.06 -3.00 -5.82
CA ALA A 92 11.21 -2.72 -4.39
C ALA A 92 12.62 -3.10 -3.91
N ASP A 93 13.22 -2.27 -3.07
CA ASP A 93 14.54 -2.54 -2.49
C ASP A 93 14.44 -3.43 -1.25
N THR A 94 13.35 -3.27 -0.49
CA THR A 94 13.05 -4.09 0.69
C THR A 94 11.57 -4.44 0.69
N ILE A 95 11.25 -5.69 1.04
CA ILE A 95 9.87 -6.15 1.19
C ILE A 95 9.68 -6.68 2.60
N ALA A 96 8.70 -6.11 3.32
CA ALA A 96 8.24 -6.57 4.61
C ALA A 96 6.85 -7.21 4.42
N ASN A 97 6.78 -8.55 4.48
CA ASN A 97 5.50 -9.22 4.32
C ASN A 97 4.62 -9.06 5.56
N LEU A 98 3.32 -9.11 5.39
CA LEU A 98 2.31 -9.04 6.44
C LEU A 98 1.87 -10.47 6.82
N PRO A 99 1.90 -10.88 8.10
CA PRO A 99 1.29 -12.12 8.54
C PRO A 99 -0.20 -12.17 8.19
N TYR A 100 -0.69 -13.32 7.79
CA TYR A 100 -2.07 -13.51 7.33
C TYR A 100 -3.12 -13.20 8.40
N ASP A 101 -2.75 -13.38 9.66
CA ASP A 101 -3.56 -13.22 10.87
C ASP A 101 -3.31 -11.90 11.61
N ALA A 102 -2.47 -11.01 11.08
CA ALA A 102 -2.09 -9.73 11.70
C ALA A 102 -3.26 -8.77 12.00
N LEU A 103 -4.48 -9.06 11.52
CA LEU A 103 -5.66 -8.26 11.81
C LEU A 103 -6.28 -8.58 13.17
N TYR A 104 -6.21 -9.83 13.62
CA TYR A 104 -6.98 -10.35 14.73
C TYR A 104 -6.16 -11.12 15.76
N HIS A 105 -4.98 -11.62 15.42
CA HIS A 105 -4.04 -12.20 16.35
C HIS A 105 -2.93 -11.20 16.72
N LYS A 106 -2.37 -11.38 17.91
CA LYS A 106 -1.08 -10.78 18.30
C LYS A 106 0.04 -11.46 17.50
N ASP A 107 1.19 -10.79 17.48
CA ASP A 107 2.39 -11.34 16.84
C ASP A 107 2.65 -12.76 17.38
N ASN A 108 2.81 -13.72 16.47
CA ASN A 108 3.00 -15.11 16.80
C ASN A 108 3.98 -15.79 15.84
N GLU A 109 4.66 -16.82 16.35
CA GLU A 109 5.72 -17.52 15.62
C GLU A 109 5.21 -18.16 14.32
N PHE A 110 3.98 -18.67 14.30
CA PHE A 110 3.44 -19.33 13.11
C PHE A 110 3.15 -18.32 12.00
N GLY A 111 2.45 -17.22 12.32
CA GLY A 111 2.14 -16.16 11.36
C GLY A 111 3.40 -15.56 10.76
N ASP A 112 4.39 -15.23 11.59
CA ASP A 112 5.68 -14.67 11.16
C ASP A 112 6.47 -15.65 10.29
N ARG A 113 6.47 -16.94 10.67
CA ARG A 113 7.13 -17.97 9.89
C ARG A 113 6.51 -18.14 8.51
N ILE A 114 5.19 -18.13 8.40
CA ILE A 114 4.49 -18.21 7.10
C ILE A 114 4.80 -16.98 6.27
N ALA A 115 4.70 -15.78 6.82
CA ALA A 115 5.01 -14.54 6.10
C ALA A 115 6.44 -14.54 5.55
N ARG A 116 7.41 -14.98 6.35
CA ARG A 116 8.81 -15.14 5.92
C ARG A 116 8.96 -16.22 4.85
N ASN A 117 8.31 -17.38 5.03
CA ASN A 117 8.41 -18.48 4.08
C ASN A 117 7.85 -18.12 2.70
N GLN A 118 6.80 -17.31 2.62
CA GLN A 118 6.30 -16.79 1.34
C GLN A 118 7.41 -16.03 0.57
N LEU A 119 8.16 -15.16 1.24
CA LEU A 119 9.30 -14.46 0.62
C LEU A 119 10.44 -15.40 0.24
N LEU A 120 10.72 -16.42 1.06
CA LEU A 120 11.74 -17.42 0.76
C LEU A 120 11.36 -18.30 -0.45
N ILE A 121 10.09 -18.64 -0.60
CA ILE A 121 9.56 -19.35 -1.79
C ILE A 121 9.76 -18.48 -3.04
N LEU A 122 9.38 -17.20 -2.98
CA LEU A 122 9.58 -16.28 -4.10
C LEU A 122 11.07 -16.17 -4.48
N LYS A 123 11.95 -16.13 -3.49
CA LYS A 123 13.40 -16.05 -3.73
C LYS A 123 13.99 -17.37 -4.25
N ASN A 124 13.74 -18.48 -3.55
CA ASN A 124 14.51 -19.72 -3.74
C ASN A 124 13.84 -20.72 -4.70
N GLU A 125 12.51 -20.72 -4.79
CA GLU A 125 11.76 -21.66 -5.63
C GLU A 125 11.24 -20.99 -6.91
N SER A 126 10.84 -19.71 -6.81
CA SER A 126 10.38 -18.92 -7.97
C SER A 126 11.49 -18.12 -8.63
N TYR A 127 12.70 -18.15 -8.10
CA TYR A 127 13.93 -17.59 -8.66
C TYR A 127 13.88 -16.08 -8.98
N PHE A 128 13.07 -15.31 -8.24
CA PHE A 128 12.95 -13.86 -8.44
C PHE A 128 14.26 -13.10 -8.13
N ASP A 129 15.25 -13.73 -7.49
CA ASP A 129 16.56 -13.16 -7.22
C ASP A 129 17.58 -13.34 -8.35
N LYS A 130 17.22 -14.03 -9.45
CA LYS A 130 18.15 -14.36 -10.52
C LYS A 130 18.23 -13.30 -11.62
N VAL A 131 17.22 -12.43 -11.73
CA VAL A 131 17.13 -11.44 -12.79
C VAL A 131 16.80 -10.08 -12.17
N ASN A 132 17.58 -9.06 -12.49
CA ASN A 132 17.26 -7.67 -12.17
C ASN A 132 16.21 -7.14 -13.17
N ASN A 133 15.23 -6.39 -12.67
CA ASN A 133 14.20 -5.74 -13.47
C ASN A 133 13.53 -6.67 -14.51
N PRO A 134 12.95 -7.80 -14.10
CA PRO A 134 12.38 -8.77 -15.05
C PRO A 134 11.14 -8.22 -15.80
N SER A 135 10.59 -7.11 -15.37
CA SER A 135 9.48 -6.42 -16.04
C SER A 135 9.90 -5.37 -17.05
N ASP A 136 11.21 -5.09 -17.19
CA ASP A 136 11.72 -4.12 -18.17
C ASP A 136 11.44 -4.59 -19.59
N GLY A 137 10.99 -3.65 -20.46
CA GLY A 137 10.65 -3.92 -21.85
C GLY A 137 9.31 -4.63 -22.05
N SER A 138 8.57 -4.95 -21.00
CA SER A 138 7.19 -5.43 -21.13
C SER A 138 6.29 -4.28 -21.57
N TYR A 139 5.80 -4.31 -22.80
CA TYR A 139 5.01 -3.21 -23.40
C TYR A 139 3.85 -2.73 -22.52
N TYR A 140 3.13 -3.64 -21.90
CA TYR A 140 2.01 -3.30 -21.04
C TYR A 140 2.47 -2.59 -19.76
N ILE A 141 3.50 -3.10 -19.10
CA ILE A 141 4.06 -2.50 -17.88
C ILE A 141 4.68 -1.13 -18.18
N GLU A 142 5.44 -1.01 -19.27
CA GLU A 142 6.03 0.27 -19.67
C GLU A 142 4.94 1.32 -19.96
N SER A 143 3.90 0.94 -20.70
CA SER A 143 2.76 1.83 -20.98
C SER A 143 2.02 2.27 -19.72
N LEU A 144 1.74 1.33 -18.79
CA LEU A 144 1.11 1.65 -17.49
C LEU A 144 2.01 2.55 -16.65
N THR A 145 3.30 2.26 -16.58
CA THR A 145 4.28 3.06 -15.83
C THR A 145 4.28 4.49 -16.31
N GLN A 146 4.35 4.72 -17.63
CA GLN A 146 4.34 6.05 -18.21
C GLN A 146 3.03 6.79 -17.92
N GLN A 147 1.89 6.14 -18.13
CA GLN A 147 0.58 6.76 -17.89
C GLN A 147 0.37 7.12 -16.41
N LEU A 148 0.82 6.27 -15.48
CA LEU A 148 0.77 6.57 -14.05
C LEU A 148 1.73 7.70 -13.68
N ALA A 149 2.94 7.73 -14.24
CA ALA A 149 3.91 8.79 -14.01
C ALA A 149 3.37 10.13 -14.49
N ASP A 150 2.78 10.20 -15.70
CA ASP A 150 2.20 11.43 -16.26
C ASP A 150 1.07 11.97 -15.38
N LYS A 151 0.14 11.11 -14.95
CA LYS A 151 -0.97 11.51 -14.07
C LYS A 151 -0.47 11.94 -12.68
N ALA A 152 0.50 11.22 -12.12
CA ALA A 152 1.10 11.55 -10.84
C ALA A 152 1.86 12.88 -10.89
N LEU A 153 2.55 13.18 -12.01
CA LEU A 153 3.24 14.44 -12.24
C LEU A 153 2.27 15.62 -12.31
N VAL A 154 1.12 15.46 -12.97
CA VAL A 154 0.07 16.50 -13.03
C VAL A 154 -0.44 16.78 -11.60
N LEU A 155 -0.75 15.76 -10.82
CA LEU A 155 -1.19 15.92 -9.42
C LEU A 155 -0.10 16.56 -8.55
N PHE A 156 1.16 16.15 -8.73
CA PHE A 156 2.31 16.73 -8.04
C PHE A 156 2.43 18.23 -8.33
N LYS A 157 2.39 18.62 -9.61
CA LYS A 157 2.46 20.04 -10.02
C LYS A 157 1.30 20.85 -9.45
N ASP A 158 0.09 20.28 -9.38
CA ASP A 158 -1.07 20.92 -8.75
C ASP A 158 -0.83 21.19 -7.26
N ILE A 159 -0.26 20.20 -6.54
CA ILE A 159 0.08 20.36 -5.12
C ILE A 159 1.12 21.46 -4.92
N GLU A 160 2.19 21.46 -5.71
CA GLU A 160 3.28 22.45 -5.57
C GLU A 160 2.79 23.86 -5.95
N ALA A 161 2.02 24.02 -7.03
CA ALA A 161 1.46 25.31 -7.44
C ALA A 161 0.51 25.94 -6.41
N ASN A 162 -0.12 25.10 -5.56
CA ASN A 162 -1.03 25.55 -4.51
C ASN A 162 -0.35 25.67 -3.11
N GLY A 163 0.98 25.70 -3.07
CA GLY A 163 1.77 26.00 -1.89
C GLY A 163 2.38 24.80 -1.18
N GLY A 164 2.49 23.67 -1.86
CA GLY A 164 3.22 22.50 -1.43
C GLY A 164 2.47 21.58 -0.48
N PHE A 165 3.13 20.49 -0.10
CA PHE A 165 2.52 19.43 0.70
C PHE A 165 2.07 19.90 2.09
N LEU A 166 2.94 20.61 2.84
CA LEU A 166 2.64 20.99 4.21
C LEU A 166 1.46 21.96 4.31
N LYS A 167 1.36 22.94 3.40
CA LYS A 167 0.22 23.85 3.36
C LYS A 167 -1.07 23.10 3.09
N GLN A 168 -1.12 22.29 2.05
CA GLN A 168 -2.31 21.54 1.69
C GLN A 168 -2.71 20.47 2.71
N LEU A 169 -1.74 19.92 3.46
CA LEU A 169 -2.01 19.02 4.58
C LEU A 169 -2.70 19.76 5.73
N ASN A 170 -2.20 20.95 6.10
CA ASN A 170 -2.80 21.79 7.14
C ASN A 170 -4.21 22.29 6.76
N GLU A 171 -4.44 22.61 5.50
CA GLU A 171 -5.74 23.02 4.96
C GLU A 171 -6.71 21.84 4.76
N GLY A 172 -6.29 20.61 5.00
CA GLY A 172 -7.11 19.39 4.88
C GLY A 172 -7.35 18.93 3.42
N ILE A 173 -6.72 19.56 2.43
CA ILE A 173 -6.92 19.24 1.01
C ILE A 173 -6.40 17.84 0.70
N ILE A 174 -5.21 17.47 1.20
CA ILE A 174 -4.63 16.14 1.04
C ILE A 174 -5.57 15.08 1.62
N LYS A 175 -6.07 15.30 2.84
CA LYS A 175 -7.03 14.39 3.47
C LYS A 175 -8.30 14.21 2.64
N ARG A 176 -8.87 15.30 2.11
CA ARG A 176 -10.08 15.24 1.28
C ARG A 176 -9.83 14.40 0.01
N LYS A 177 -8.73 14.63 -0.71
CA LYS A 177 -8.37 13.85 -1.91
C LYS A 177 -8.21 12.34 -1.59
N ILE A 178 -7.61 12.00 -0.44
CA ILE A 178 -7.49 10.61 0.03
C ILE A 178 -8.87 10.03 0.34
N GLN A 179 -9.73 10.77 1.03
CA GLN A 179 -11.06 10.32 1.38
C GLN A 179 -11.93 10.08 0.14
N GLU A 180 -11.92 11.01 -0.82
CA GLU A 180 -12.65 10.87 -2.10
C GLU A 180 -12.22 9.61 -2.87
N SER A 181 -10.93 9.28 -2.84
CA SER A 181 -10.41 8.05 -3.46
C SER A 181 -10.86 6.80 -2.69
N ALA A 182 -10.81 6.85 -1.35
CA ALA A 182 -11.23 5.75 -0.50
C ALA A 182 -12.74 5.47 -0.61
N ASP A 183 -13.56 6.52 -0.72
CA ASP A 183 -15.01 6.39 -0.88
C ASP A 183 -15.37 5.76 -2.24
N LYS A 184 -14.70 6.18 -3.33
CA LYS A 184 -14.89 5.54 -4.65
C LYS A 184 -14.56 4.06 -4.65
N GLU A 185 -13.49 3.67 -3.96
CA GLU A 185 -13.10 2.26 -3.84
C GLU A 185 -14.12 1.48 -2.99
N GLN A 186 -14.63 2.09 -1.90
CA GLN A 186 -15.68 1.50 -1.07
C GLN A 186 -16.98 1.32 -1.86
N ASP A 187 -17.37 2.31 -2.66
CA ASP A 187 -18.56 2.22 -3.52
C ASP A 187 -18.45 1.07 -4.54
N LEU A 188 -17.25 0.86 -5.10
CA LEU A 188 -17.00 -0.27 -5.99
C LEU A 188 -17.10 -1.62 -5.26
N PHE A 189 -16.61 -1.69 -4.03
CA PHE A 189 -16.70 -2.87 -3.19
C PHE A 189 -18.16 -3.16 -2.79
N ASP A 190 -18.88 -2.16 -2.34
CA ASP A 190 -20.29 -2.27 -1.94
C ASP A 190 -21.20 -2.63 -3.13
N ALA A 191 -20.85 -2.16 -4.32
CA ALA A 191 -21.51 -2.56 -5.58
C ALA A 191 -21.10 -3.94 -6.11
N GLY A 192 -20.19 -4.67 -5.44
CA GLY A 192 -19.67 -5.98 -5.86
C GLY A 192 -18.78 -5.94 -7.10
N LYS A 193 -18.31 -4.76 -7.51
CA LYS A 193 -17.33 -4.59 -8.62
C LYS A 193 -15.90 -4.84 -8.16
N GLU A 194 -15.58 -4.45 -6.95
CA GLU A 194 -14.35 -4.83 -6.29
C GLU A 194 -14.62 -6.08 -5.45
N ILE A 195 -13.87 -7.16 -5.73
CA ILE A 195 -14.13 -8.47 -5.14
C ILE A 195 -13.07 -8.81 -4.10
N LEU A 196 -13.51 -9.16 -2.90
CA LEU A 196 -12.71 -9.85 -1.90
C LEU A 196 -13.26 -11.26 -1.70
N LEU A 197 -12.52 -12.25 -2.19
CA LEU A 197 -12.87 -13.66 -2.07
C LEU A 197 -13.03 -14.05 -0.60
N GLY A 198 -14.02 -14.85 -0.29
CA GLY A 198 -14.35 -15.24 1.09
C GLY A 198 -15.14 -14.19 1.88
N THR A 199 -15.37 -12.99 1.30
CA THR A 199 -16.09 -11.89 1.96
C THR A 199 -17.35 -11.51 1.18
N ASN A 200 -17.23 -10.69 0.13
CA ASN A 200 -18.39 -10.31 -0.70
C ASN A 200 -18.64 -11.28 -1.85
N LYS A 201 -17.75 -12.26 -2.09
CA LYS A 201 -17.93 -13.32 -3.06
C LYS A 201 -17.42 -14.65 -2.51
N HIS A 202 -18.20 -15.71 -2.70
CA HIS A 202 -17.90 -17.08 -2.23
C HIS A 202 -17.61 -17.16 -0.72
N ALA A 203 -18.35 -16.41 0.09
CA ALA A 203 -18.19 -16.43 1.54
C ALA A 203 -18.56 -17.80 2.12
N ASN A 204 -17.71 -18.36 2.98
CA ASN A 204 -18.05 -19.55 3.77
C ASN A 204 -18.99 -19.16 4.92
N LYS A 205 -20.24 -19.64 4.88
CA LYS A 205 -21.28 -19.29 5.85
C LYS A 205 -21.06 -19.94 7.23
N ASP A 206 -20.28 -21.00 7.27
CA ASP A 206 -20.02 -21.76 8.51
C ASP A 206 -18.80 -21.25 9.28
N ASP A 207 -18.04 -20.35 8.67
CA ASP A 207 -16.87 -19.71 9.30
C ASP A 207 -17.30 -18.77 10.44
N ARG A 208 -16.63 -18.85 11.57
CA ARG A 208 -16.89 -18.10 12.81
C ARG A 208 -15.59 -17.50 13.33
N MET A 209 -15.66 -16.23 13.78
CA MET A 209 -14.49 -15.50 14.23
C MET A 209 -14.63 -14.92 15.63
N LYS A 210 -15.83 -14.91 16.21
CA LYS A 210 -16.11 -14.22 17.48
C LYS A 210 -15.22 -14.65 18.64
N HIS A 211 -14.81 -15.92 18.68
CA HIS A 211 -13.99 -16.46 19.75
C HIS A 211 -12.48 -16.50 19.44
N ASP A 212 -12.10 -16.16 18.21
CA ASP A 212 -10.72 -16.22 17.74
C ASP A 212 -10.04 -14.85 17.70
N LEU A 213 -10.74 -13.80 18.11
CA LEU A 213 -10.21 -12.43 18.10
C LEU A 213 -9.38 -12.15 19.36
N GLU A 214 -8.07 -12.04 19.22
CA GLU A 214 -7.17 -11.55 20.27
C GLU A 214 -7.01 -10.03 20.23
N LEU A 215 -7.12 -9.44 19.03
CA LEU A 215 -7.07 -8.02 18.79
C LEU A 215 -8.41 -7.51 18.27
N PHE A 216 -8.72 -6.25 18.55
CA PHE A 216 -9.90 -5.60 17.97
C PHE A 216 -9.57 -5.15 16.54
N PRO A 217 -10.18 -5.79 15.51
CA PRO A 217 -9.73 -5.65 14.12
C PRO A 217 -10.33 -4.46 13.36
N PHE A 218 -11.13 -3.63 14.03
CA PHE A 218 -11.85 -2.53 13.41
C PHE A 218 -11.28 -1.17 13.81
N VAL A 219 -11.63 -0.15 13.03
CA VAL A 219 -11.22 1.23 13.32
C VAL A 219 -11.70 1.68 14.69
N LYS A 220 -10.78 2.10 15.55
CA LYS A 220 -11.06 2.73 16.83
C LYS A 220 -11.09 4.25 16.66
N ILE A 221 -12.30 4.83 16.62
CA ILE A 221 -12.45 6.26 16.54
C ILE A 221 -12.44 6.83 17.97
N LYS A 222 -11.29 7.39 18.37
CA LYS A 222 -11.17 8.13 19.63
C LYS A 222 -10.99 9.61 19.29
N PRO A 223 -12.06 10.43 19.37
CA PRO A 223 -11.97 11.86 19.12
C PRO A 223 -10.97 12.50 20.09
N ARG A 224 -10.01 13.21 19.53
CA ARG A 224 -9.05 14.02 20.30
C ARG A 224 -8.72 15.28 19.53
N LYS A 225 -8.34 16.33 20.25
CA LYS A 225 -7.87 17.56 19.63
C LYS A 225 -6.50 17.31 19.01
N THR A 226 -6.38 17.50 17.71
CA THR A 226 -5.13 17.35 16.96
C THR A 226 -4.92 18.59 16.10
N LEU A 227 -3.68 18.92 15.79
CA LEU A 227 -3.33 20.04 14.89
C LEU A 227 -3.86 19.76 13.48
N ILE A 228 -3.64 18.54 13.00
CA ILE A 228 -4.09 18.06 11.69
C ILE A 228 -5.06 16.89 11.94
N THR A 229 -6.20 16.90 11.27
CA THR A 229 -7.15 15.77 11.38
C THR A 229 -6.53 14.49 10.87
N PRO A 230 -6.44 13.42 11.67
CA PRO A 230 -5.81 12.18 11.27
C PRO A 230 -6.46 11.54 10.03
N ILE A 231 -5.64 10.94 9.18
CA ILE A 231 -6.09 10.01 8.14
C ILE A 231 -6.24 8.65 8.81
N ILE A 232 -7.43 8.08 8.74
CA ILE A 232 -7.75 6.83 9.43
C ILE A 232 -7.70 5.70 8.41
N GLU A 233 -6.86 4.69 8.67
CA GLU A 233 -6.86 3.45 7.90
C GLU A 233 -8.18 2.70 8.15
N LYS A 234 -8.81 2.27 7.08
CA LYS A 234 -10.04 1.48 7.12
C LYS A 234 -9.96 0.36 6.08
N ARG A 235 -10.39 -0.84 6.45
CA ARG A 235 -10.48 -1.98 5.54
C ARG A 235 -11.81 -1.95 4.76
N LEU A 236 -11.81 -2.48 3.55
CA LEU A 236 -13.01 -2.55 2.71
C LEU A 236 -14.12 -3.40 3.34
N ALA A 237 -13.74 -4.52 3.95
CA ALA A 237 -14.66 -5.51 4.49
C ALA A 237 -15.25 -5.17 5.87
N GLU A 238 -14.78 -4.12 6.56
CA GLU A 238 -15.12 -3.87 7.97
C GLU A 238 -16.62 -3.88 8.27
N LYS A 239 -17.42 -3.23 7.44
CA LYS A 239 -18.87 -3.17 7.66
C LYS A 239 -19.53 -4.54 7.59
N ILE A 240 -19.22 -5.31 6.56
CA ILE A 240 -19.77 -6.68 6.36
C ILE A 240 -19.32 -7.59 7.50
N GLU A 241 -18.07 -7.48 7.91
CA GLU A 241 -17.51 -8.29 8.98
C GLU A 241 -18.10 -7.96 10.36
N GLN A 242 -18.34 -6.69 10.66
CA GLN A 242 -19.04 -6.26 11.87
C GLN A 242 -20.47 -6.81 11.94
N GLU A 243 -21.23 -6.62 10.84
CA GLU A 243 -22.60 -7.14 10.73
C GLU A 243 -22.67 -8.68 10.89
N ARG A 244 -21.61 -9.38 10.45
CA ARG A 244 -21.53 -10.83 10.57
C ARG A 244 -21.19 -11.26 12.00
N LEU A 245 -20.22 -10.61 12.65
CA LEU A 245 -19.84 -10.88 14.04
C LEU A 245 -20.99 -10.63 15.03
N GLU A 246 -21.87 -9.65 14.75
CA GLU A 246 -23.06 -9.38 15.58
C GLU A 246 -24.09 -10.52 15.51
N LYS A 247 -24.10 -11.31 14.42
CA LYS A 247 -25.01 -12.43 14.19
C LYS A 247 -24.47 -13.78 14.69
N GLU A 248 -23.21 -13.85 15.06
CA GLU A 248 -22.58 -15.03 15.68
C GLU A 248 -22.91 -15.09 17.18
#